data_20fda2a761f1a77ae463e636d4ba3bac
#
_entry.id   20fda2a761f1a77ae463e636d4ba3bac
#
_cell.length_a   1.000
_cell.length_b   1.000
_cell.length_c   1.000
_cell.angle_alpha   90.00
_cell.angle_beta   90.00
_cell.angle_gamma   90.00
#
_symmetry.space_group_name_H-M   'P 1'
#
loop_
_entity.id
_entity.type
_entity.pdbx_description
1 polymer ?
#
loop_
_entity_poly.entity_id
_entity_poly.type
_entity_poly.pdbx_seq_one_letter_code
_entity_poly.pdbx_strand_id
1 'polypeptide(L)'
;GFNCAIIGVQDFAHQVQQSICCIQTEEATLSTICSAQQAGFKSIKIELTYGLPKQSMETFEDTLEKIISTHPNQINLLNYLCLFGKLKPQYDFNREDLPDTETVIAMMLLAISRLTNAGYTHIGMNLFAKREDSLVIAQRQGRLHYSLQGYSIYPDCYRIALGISAVGSIGPTLNQNHCDFLQYYNKLEHNILPIMHGIELSADD
;
A
#
# COMPACT_ATOMS: atom_id res chain seq x y z
N GLY A 1 21.73 -1.49 0.99
CA GLY A 1 20.75 -0.93 1.89
C GLY A 1 19.38 -0.82 1.26
N PHE A 2 18.37 -0.43 2.01
CA PHE A 2 17.04 -0.17 1.49
C PHE A 2 17.06 1.03 0.54
N ASN A 3 16.34 0.93 -0.58
CA ASN A 3 16.30 1.98 -1.60
C ASN A 3 14.87 2.39 -2.00
N CYS A 4 13.86 1.70 -1.49
CA CYS A 4 12.45 2.01 -1.68
C CYS A 4 11.77 2.17 -0.33
N ALA A 5 10.92 3.18 -0.18
CA ALA A 5 10.09 3.41 0.99
C ALA A 5 8.62 3.34 0.57
N ILE A 6 7.80 2.69 1.39
CA ILE A 6 6.34 2.68 1.24
C ILE A 6 5.77 3.37 2.48
N ILE A 7 4.97 4.40 2.27
CA ILE A 7 4.37 5.21 3.34
C ILE A 7 2.86 5.14 3.18
N GLY A 8 2.18 4.59 4.19
CA GLY A 8 0.73 4.54 4.23
C GLY A 8 0.17 5.89 4.67
N VAL A 9 -0.74 6.43 3.87
CA VAL A 9 -1.52 7.63 4.20
C VAL A 9 -2.99 7.27 4.03
N GLN A 10 -3.72 7.23 5.13
CA GLN A 10 -5.13 6.86 5.07
C GLN A 10 -5.98 8.05 4.60
N ASP A 11 -5.94 9.11 5.38
CA ASP A 11 -6.62 10.40 5.12
C ASP A 11 -6.02 11.43 6.07
N PHE A 12 -6.11 12.73 5.74
CA PHE A 12 -5.68 13.80 6.65
C PHE A 12 -6.82 14.37 7.51
N ALA A 13 -8.07 14.09 7.15
CA ALA A 13 -9.21 14.53 7.94
C ALA A 13 -9.27 13.80 9.29
N HIS A 14 -9.25 14.54 10.38
CA HIS A 14 -9.20 14.00 11.74
C HIS A 14 -10.35 13.02 12.04
N GLN A 15 -11.58 13.34 11.61
CA GLN A 15 -12.75 12.47 11.79
C GLN A 15 -12.61 11.10 11.09
N VAL A 16 -11.96 11.07 9.92
CA VAL A 16 -11.66 9.83 9.19
C VAL A 16 -10.62 9.03 9.96
N GLN A 17 -9.52 9.67 10.34
CA GLN A 17 -8.44 9.04 11.11
C GLN A 17 -8.93 8.47 12.44
N GLN A 18 -9.83 9.18 13.16
CA GLN A 18 -10.43 8.69 14.39
C GLN A 18 -11.26 7.42 14.15
N SER A 19 -12.06 7.38 13.08
CA SER A 19 -12.93 6.24 12.78
C SER A 19 -12.17 4.94 12.51
N ILE A 20 -10.93 5.04 12.07
CA ILE A 20 -10.04 3.89 11.81
C ILE A 20 -8.96 3.71 12.87
N CYS A 21 -9.05 4.44 14.00
CA CYS A 21 -8.06 4.41 15.08
C CYS A 21 -6.60 4.59 14.64
N CYS A 22 -6.40 5.39 13.58
CA CYS A 22 -5.08 5.64 13.00
C CYS A 22 -4.85 7.16 12.87
N ILE A 23 -4.45 7.79 13.97
CA ILE A 23 -4.19 9.23 14.00
C ILE A 23 -2.74 9.49 13.61
N GLN A 24 -2.57 10.14 12.47
CA GLN A 24 -1.29 10.56 11.94
C GLN A 24 -1.42 11.99 11.42
N THR A 25 -0.66 12.91 12.00
CA THR A 25 -0.73 14.30 11.58
C THR A 25 -0.19 14.48 10.16
N GLU A 26 -0.77 15.44 9.43
CA GLU A 26 -0.28 15.82 8.11
C GLU A 26 1.21 16.19 8.16
N GLU A 27 1.60 17.00 9.15
CA GLU A 27 2.99 17.43 9.34
C GLU A 27 3.95 16.25 9.50
N ALA A 28 3.59 15.24 10.33
CA ALA A 28 4.40 14.05 10.54
C ALA A 28 4.55 13.24 9.24
N THR A 29 3.47 13.11 8.47
CA THR A 29 3.49 12.42 7.17
C THR A 29 4.39 13.13 6.16
N LEU A 30 4.19 14.43 5.99
CA LEU A 30 5.00 15.24 5.05
C LEU A 30 6.48 15.27 5.46
N SER A 31 6.75 15.39 6.76
CA SER A 31 8.13 15.29 7.30
C SER A 31 8.76 13.93 7.02
N THR A 32 8.00 12.85 7.15
CA THR A 32 8.49 11.49 6.85
C THR A 32 8.83 11.33 5.37
N ILE A 33 7.97 11.82 4.47
CA ILE A 33 8.22 11.80 3.01
C ILE A 33 9.50 12.60 2.69
N CYS A 34 9.62 13.81 3.23
CA CYS A 34 10.79 14.66 3.03
C CYS A 34 12.07 14.00 3.55
N SER A 35 12.00 13.40 4.74
CA SER A 35 13.14 12.69 5.34
C SER A 35 13.58 11.48 4.50
N ALA A 36 12.62 10.72 3.93
CA ALA A 36 12.94 9.63 3.03
C ALA A 36 13.61 10.12 1.74
N GLN A 37 13.16 11.25 1.17
CA GLN A 37 13.80 11.88 0.02
C GLN A 37 15.24 12.31 0.33
N GLN A 38 15.45 12.96 1.47
CA GLN A 38 16.77 13.41 1.92
C GLN A 38 17.72 12.25 2.25
N ALA A 39 17.18 11.15 2.78
CA ALA A 39 17.95 9.93 3.05
C ALA A 39 18.37 9.17 1.78
N GLY A 40 17.96 9.64 0.59
CA GLY A 40 18.39 9.09 -0.69
C GLY A 40 17.66 7.82 -1.11
N PHE A 41 16.42 7.60 -0.61
CA PHE A 41 15.56 6.56 -1.17
C PHE A 41 15.28 6.85 -2.65
N LYS A 42 15.50 5.85 -3.50
CA LYS A 42 15.36 5.99 -4.96
C LYS A 42 13.90 6.00 -5.41
N SER A 43 13.03 5.37 -4.65
CA SER A 43 11.60 5.32 -4.92
C SER A 43 10.81 5.47 -3.63
N ILE A 44 9.86 6.39 -3.65
CA ILE A 44 8.90 6.59 -2.57
C ILE A 44 7.52 6.30 -3.13
N LYS A 45 6.86 5.30 -2.54
CA LYS A 45 5.49 4.93 -2.86
C LYS A 45 4.57 5.35 -1.71
N ILE A 46 3.50 6.04 -2.06
CA ILE A 46 2.43 6.38 -1.12
C ILE A 46 1.28 5.39 -1.32
N GLU A 47 0.80 4.83 -0.24
CA GLU A 47 -0.45 4.07 -0.21
C GLU A 47 -1.56 4.96 0.34
N LEU A 48 -2.53 5.28 -0.53
CA LEU A 48 -3.67 6.11 -0.22
C LEU A 48 -4.95 5.27 -0.25
N THR A 49 -5.77 5.38 0.78
CA THR A 49 -7.01 4.61 0.89
C THR A 49 -8.23 5.48 0.62
N TYR A 50 -9.16 4.99 -0.20
CA TYR A 50 -10.43 5.63 -0.45
C TYR A 50 -11.61 4.73 -0.04
N GLY A 51 -12.75 5.34 0.25
CA GLY A 51 -13.93 4.64 0.76
C GLY A 51 -13.87 4.37 2.27
N LEU A 52 -13.06 5.11 3.01
CA LEU A 52 -12.94 5.01 4.47
C LEU A 52 -14.22 5.49 5.18
N PRO A 53 -14.51 4.98 6.39
CA PRO A 53 -15.62 5.50 7.19
C PRO A 53 -15.48 7.00 7.41
N LYS A 54 -16.59 7.74 7.30
CA LYS A 54 -16.67 9.21 7.41
C LYS A 54 -15.86 10.00 6.37
N GLN A 55 -15.27 9.33 5.38
CA GLN A 55 -14.59 9.99 4.28
C GLN A 55 -15.62 10.58 3.31
N SER A 56 -15.44 11.83 2.91
CA SER A 56 -16.22 12.51 1.88
C SER A 56 -15.38 12.75 0.63
N MET A 57 -16.04 13.13 -0.47
CA MET A 57 -15.34 13.56 -1.69
C MET A 57 -14.34 14.69 -1.41
N GLU A 58 -14.76 15.67 -0.59
CA GLU A 58 -13.95 16.84 -0.24
C GLU A 58 -12.70 16.44 0.56
N THR A 59 -12.85 15.61 1.62
CA THR A 59 -11.71 15.19 2.45
C THR A 59 -10.73 14.32 1.66
N PHE A 60 -11.25 13.45 0.80
CA PHE A 60 -10.42 12.62 -0.06
C PHE A 60 -9.67 13.45 -1.10
N GLU A 61 -10.34 14.41 -1.76
CA GLU A 61 -9.71 15.30 -2.74
C GLU A 61 -8.60 16.14 -2.09
N ASP A 62 -8.85 16.73 -0.92
CA ASP A 62 -7.85 17.52 -0.18
C ASP A 62 -6.61 16.67 0.16
N THR A 63 -6.83 15.46 0.67
CA THR A 63 -5.73 14.52 0.97
C THR A 63 -4.95 14.15 -0.30
N LEU A 64 -5.65 13.85 -1.39
CA LEU A 64 -5.02 13.48 -2.67
C LEU A 64 -4.15 14.61 -3.23
N GLU A 65 -4.65 15.86 -3.23
CA GLU A 65 -3.91 17.02 -3.73
C GLU A 65 -2.65 17.29 -2.89
N LYS A 66 -2.75 17.17 -1.58
CA LYS A 66 -1.60 17.30 -0.67
C LYS A 66 -0.54 16.23 -0.96
N ILE A 67 -0.95 14.98 -1.19
CA ILE A 67 -0.03 13.92 -1.55
C ILE A 67 0.59 14.14 -2.91
N ILE A 68 -0.16 14.56 -3.92
CA ILE A 68 0.36 14.90 -5.24
C ILE A 68 1.42 15.99 -5.14
N SER A 69 1.22 17.00 -4.29
CA SER A 69 2.16 18.11 -4.08
C SER A 69 3.52 17.67 -3.51
N THR A 70 3.61 16.51 -2.85
CA THR A 70 4.88 15.95 -2.36
C THR A 70 5.69 15.26 -3.46
N HIS A 71 5.11 15.10 -4.64
CA HIS A 71 5.75 14.48 -5.80
C HIS A 71 6.33 13.08 -5.55
N PRO A 72 5.61 12.12 -4.94
CA PRO A 72 6.12 10.78 -4.77
C PRO A 72 6.36 10.08 -6.12
N ASN A 73 7.21 9.06 -6.13
CA ASN A 73 7.49 8.30 -7.36
C ASN A 73 6.29 7.46 -7.79
N GLN A 74 5.59 6.89 -6.81
CA GLN A 74 4.45 6.00 -7.02
C GLN A 74 3.32 6.31 -6.04
N ILE A 75 2.08 6.15 -6.49
CA ILE A 75 0.87 6.24 -5.65
C ILE A 75 0.03 4.99 -5.90
N ASN A 76 -0.30 4.29 -4.83
CA ASN A 76 -1.14 3.11 -4.84
C ASN A 76 -2.48 3.45 -4.18
N LEU A 77 -3.56 3.37 -4.95
CA LEU A 77 -4.92 3.66 -4.48
C LEU A 77 -5.56 2.37 -3.96
N LEU A 78 -5.83 2.30 -2.66
CA LEU A 78 -6.43 1.14 -2.04
C LEU A 78 -7.91 1.41 -1.75
N ASN A 79 -8.78 0.53 -2.26
CA ASN A 79 -10.18 0.56 -1.86
C ASN A 79 -10.32 -0.04 -0.45
N TYR A 80 -10.98 0.69 0.44
CA TYR A 80 -11.29 0.19 1.77
C TYR A 80 -12.36 -0.90 1.68
N LEU A 81 -11.95 -2.14 2.02
CA LEU A 81 -12.86 -3.28 2.09
C LEU A 81 -13.14 -3.62 3.55
N CYS A 82 -14.34 -3.32 3.99
CA CYS A 82 -14.78 -3.70 5.32
C CYS A 82 -15.41 -5.10 5.31
N LEU A 83 -14.73 -6.06 5.93
CA LEU A 83 -15.20 -7.43 6.07
C LEU A 83 -15.96 -7.59 7.39
N PHE A 84 -17.15 -7.01 7.49
CA PHE A 84 -18.02 -7.16 8.65
C PHE A 84 -18.22 -8.64 9.00
N GLY A 85 -17.98 -8.99 10.26
CA GLY A 85 -18.19 -10.33 10.79
C GLY A 85 -17.05 -11.33 10.56
N LYS A 86 -16.06 -11.04 9.74
CA LYS A 86 -14.86 -11.90 9.55
C LYS A 86 -13.64 -11.43 10.33
N LEU A 87 -13.50 -10.14 10.55
CA LEU A 87 -12.48 -9.55 11.39
C LEU A 87 -13.16 -8.93 12.61
N LYS A 88 -12.60 -9.12 13.80
CA LYS A 88 -13.08 -8.37 14.97
C LYS A 88 -12.95 -6.90 14.64
N PRO A 89 -14.03 -6.09 14.81
CA PRO A 89 -13.95 -4.66 14.57
C PRO A 89 -12.88 -4.08 15.50
N GLN A 90 -11.77 -3.67 14.92
CA GLN A 90 -10.74 -2.90 15.63
C GLN A 90 -11.07 -1.41 15.61
N TYR A 91 -12.23 -1.05 15.01
CA TYR A 91 -12.58 0.30 14.65
C TYR A 91 -13.92 0.69 15.26
N ASP A 92 -14.01 1.92 15.71
CA ASP A 92 -15.22 2.50 16.31
C ASP A 92 -16.04 3.23 15.23
N PHE A 93 -16.63 2.45 14.29
CA PHE A 93 -17.52 3.00 13.28
C PHE A 93 -18.69 2.06 12.99
N ASN A 94 -19.81 2.63 12.56
CA ASN A 94 -21.00 1.92 12.12
C ASN A 94 -20.96 1.73 10.60
N ARG A 95 -21.76 0.77 10.09
CA ARG A 95 -21.89 0.55 8.65
C ARG A 95 -22.40 1.78 7.91
N GLU A 96 -23.18 2.61 8.58
CA GLU A 96 -23.74 3.87 8.06
C GLU A 96 -22.67 4.97 7.87
N ASP A 97 -21.53 4.83 8.52
CA ASP A 97 -20.39 5.75 8.35
C ASP A 97 -19.61 5.52 7.05
N LEU A 98 -19.86 4.40 6.38
CA LEU A 98 -19.21 4.10 5.10
C LEU A 98 -19.87 4.88 3.96
N PRO A 99 -19.09 5.46 3.04
CA PRO A 99 -19.65 6.06 1.84
C PRO A 99 -20.37 5.01 0.99
N ASP A 100 -21.40 5.43 0.28
CA ASP A 100 -22.13 4.56 -0.64
C ASP A 100 -21.27 4.19 -1.86
N THR A 101 -21.72 3.21 -2.62
CA THR A 101 -21.00 2.69 -3.79
C THR A 101 -20.79 3.76 -4.86
N GLU A 102 -21.73 4.67 -5.06
CA GLU A 102 -21.62 5.75 -6.04
C GLU A 102 -20.52 6.73 -5.65
N THR A 103 -20.47 7.11 -4.37
CA THR A 103 -19.42 7.96 -3.82
C THR A 103 -18.04 7.30 -3.94
N VAL A 104 -17.92 6.00 -3.61
CA VAL A 104 -16.65 5.26 -3.74
C VAL A 104 -16.16 5.23 -5.19
N ILE A 105 -17.06 4.99 -6.15
CA ILE A 105 -16.73 5.03 -7.58
C ILE A 105 -16.32 6.46 -8.00
N ALA A 106 -17.03 7.48 -7.52
CA ALA A 106 -16.70 8.87 -7.82
C ALA A 106 -15.31 9.25 -7.29
N MET A 107 -14.94 8.81 -6.06
CA MET A 107 -13.58 8.99 -5.51
C MET A 107 -12.51 8.35 -6.39
N MET A 108 -12.74 7.12 -6.84
CA MET A 108 -11.81 6.42 -7.73
C MET A 108 -11.62 7.19 -9.05
N LEU A 109 -12.71 7.62 -9.68
CA LEU A 109 -12.66 8.37 -10.94
C LEU A 109 -11.97 9.74 -10.78
N LEU A 110 -12.24 10.43 -9.67
CA LEU A 110 -11.55 11.66 -9.30
C LEU A 110 -10.04 11.43 -9.20
N ALA A 111 -9.64 10.41 -8.44
CA ALA A 111 -8.22 10.10 -8.26
C ALA A 111 -7.51 9.77 -9.58
N ILE A 112 -8.13 8.97 -10.44
CA ILE A 112 -7.59 8.65 -11.79
C ILE A 112 -7.38 9.95 -12.58
N SER A 113 -8.40 10.83 -12.59
CA SER A 113 -8.33 12.10 -13.31
C SER A 113 -7.21 13.01 -12.75
N ARG A 114 -7.17 13.21 -11.43
CA ARG A 114 -6.17 14.07 -10.78
C ARG A 114 -4.75 13.56 -10.97
N LEU A 115 -4.53 12.27 -10.78
CA LEU A 115 -3.20 11.65 -10.94
C LEU A 115 -2.72 11.71 -12.39
N THR A 116 -3.61 11.43 -13.35
CA THR A 116 -3.26 11.52 -14.78
C THR A 116 -2.91 12.96 -15.17
N ASN A 117 -3.69 13.94 -14.72
CA ASN A 117 -3.43 15.35 -14.95
C ASN A 117 -2.13 15.83 -14.28
N ALA A 118 -1.77 15.25 -13.14
CA ALA A 118 -0.49 15.49 -12.47
C ALA A 118 0.71 14.79 -13.12
N GLY A 119 0.50 14.09 -14.24
CA GLY A 119 1.55 13.46 -15.04
C GLY A 119 1.91 12.03 -14.63
N TYR A 120 1.12 11.40 -13.74
CA TYR A 120 1.31 9.99 -13.42
C TYR A 120 0.74 9.09 -14.53
N THR A 121 1.40 7.98 -14.78
CA THR A 121 0.97 6.92 -15.69
C THR A 121 0.29 5.82 -14.88
N HIS A 122 -0.88 5.39 -15.29
CA HIS A 122 -1.54 4.21 -14.72
C HIS A 122 -0.81 2.95 -15.15
N ILE A 123 -0.24 2.24 -14.21
CA ILE A 123 0.49 0.99 -14.45
C ILE A 123 -0.48 -0.17 -14.66
N GLY A 124 -1.50 -0.23 -13.81
CA GLY A 124 -2.54 -1.23 -13.81
C GLY A 124 -3.12 -1.38 -12.41
N MET A 125 -4.31 -1.97 -12.31
CA MET A 125 -5.08 -2.08 -11.07
C MET A 125 -5.22 -0.73 -10.36
N ASN A 126 -4.48 -0.52 -9.30
CA ASN A 126 -4.55 0.65 -8.42
C ASN A 126 -3.22 1.44 -8.35
N LEU A 127 -2.23 1.09 -9.17
CA LEU A 127 -0.89 1.68 -9.11
C LEU A 127 -0.69 2.74 -10.19
N PHE A 128 -0.23 3.91 -9.75
CA PHE A 128 0.18 5.03 -10.57
C PHE A 128 1.66 5.34 -10.32
N ALA A 129 2.40 5.68 -11.36
CA ALA A 129 3.81 6.00 -11.24
C ALA A 129 4.20 7.16 -12.16
N LYS A 130 5.25 7.90 -11.79
CA LYS A 130 5.82 8.95 -12.64
C LYS A 130 6.35 8.38 -13.94
N ARG A 131 6.36 9.19 -15.01
CA ARG A 131 6.77 8.76 -16.35
C ARG A 131 8.17 8.18 -16.42
N GLU A 132 9.07 8.65 -15.58
CA GLU A 132 10.47 8.23 -15.45
C GLU A 132 10.66 7.04 -14.50
N ASP A 133 9.60 6.57 -13.86
CA ASP A 133 9.67 5.40 -12.98
C ASP A 133 9.99 4.11 -13.76
N SER A 134 10.79 3.25 -13.15
CA SER A 134 11.23 2.00 -13.75
C SER A 134 10.08 1.06 -14.14
N LEU A 135 8.96 1.10 -13.41
CA LEU A 135 7.76 0.32 -13.73
C LEU A 135 7.08 0.84 -15.02
N VAL A 136 7.01 2.16 -15.22
CA VAL A 136 6.47 2.76 -16.46
C VAL A 136 7.35 2.42 -17.67
N ILE A 137 8.67 2.50 -17.49
CA ILE A 137 9.63 2.13 -18.53
C ILE A 137 9.47 0.65 -18.88
N ALA A 138 9.38 -0.22 -17.88
CA ALA A 138 9.19 -1.65 -18.10
C ALA A 138 7.83 -1.98 -18.74
N GLN A 139 6.76 -1.28 -18.37
CA GLN A 139 5.44 -1.43 -18.99
C GLN A 139 5.50 -1.13 -20.50
N ARG A 140 6.13 -0.01 -20.88
CA ARG A 140 6.30 0.39 -22.29
C ARG A 140 7.16 -0.61 -23.10
N GLN A 141 8.05 -1.30 -22.41
CA GLN A 141 8.94 -2.29 -23.01
C GLN A 141 8.39 -3.73 -22.98
N GLY A 142 7.20 -3.94 -22.45
CA GLY A 142 6.61 -5.28 -22.28
C GLY A 142 7.35 -6.17 -21.28
N ARG A 143 8.10 -5.59 -20.34
CA ARG A 143 8.90 -6.30 -19.31
C ARG A 143 8.36 -6.15 -17.90
N LEU A 144 7.13 -5.70 -17.77
CA LEU A 144 6.46 -5.57 -16.47
C LEU A 144 5.90 -6.93 -16.06
N HIS A 145 6.20 -7.35 -14.86
CA HIS A 145 5.69 -8.59 -14.27
C HIS A 145 4.72 -8.27 -13.12
N TYR A 146 3.75 -9.15 -12.93
CA TYR A 146 2.81 -9.07 -11.82
C TYR A 146 2.93 -10.33 -10.96
N SER A 147 2.97 -10.14 -9.66
CA SER A 147 3.04 -11.21 -8.66
C SER A 147 2.04 -10.96 -7.53
N LEU A 148 1.92 -11.89 -6.59
CA LEU A 148 1.11 -11.72 -5.37
C LEU A 148 1.39 -10.42 -4.60
N GLN A 149 2.56 -9.82 -4.78
CA GLN A 149 2.94 -8.57 -4.11
C GLN A 149 2.87 -7.35 -5.03
N GLY A 150 2.26 -7.48 -6.21
CA GLY A 150 2.07 -6.41 -7.16
C GLY A 150 3.07 -6.41 -8.31
N TYR A 151 3.20 -5.27 -8.95
CA TYR A 151 4.06 -5.10 -10.13
C TYR A 151 5.54 -5.05 -9.77
N SER A 152 6.36 -5.68 -10.61
CA SER A 152 7.81 -5.76 -10.46
C SER A 152 8.50 -5.78 -11.84
N ILE A 153 9.74 -5.29 -11.85
CA ILE A 153 10.66 -5.44 -13.00
C ILE A 153 11.62 -6.62 -12.81
N TYR A 154 11.49 -7.35 -11.71
CA TYR A 154 12.36 -8.46 -11.33
C TYR A 154 11.54 -9.74 -11.18
N PRO A 155 11.28 -10.50 -12.27
CA PRO A 155 10.46 -11.71 -12.23
C PRO A 155 11.10 -12.83 -11.40
N ASP A 156 12.42 -13.00 -11.50
CA ASP A 156 13.14 -14.16 -10.99
C ASP A 156 13.90 -13.91 -9.68
N CYS A 157 13.58 -12.82 -8.97
CA CYS A 157 14.25 -12.52 -7.71
C CYS A 157 13.65 -13.30 -6.54
N TYR A 158 14.51 -13.93 -5.77
CA TYR A 158 14.13 -14.44 -4.46
C TYR A 158 13.76 -13.28 -3.53
N ARG A 159 12.75 -13.52 -2.72
CA ARG A 159 12.25 -12.55 -1.75
C ARG A 159 12.36 -13.12 -0.35
N ILE A 160 13.14 -12.47 0.49
CA ILE A 160 13.31 -12.87 1.88
C ILE A 160 12.37 -12.03 2.73
N ALA A 161 11.46 -12.72 3.44
CA ALA A 161 10.50 -12.09 4.34
C ALA A 161 11.18 -11.66 5.65
N LEU A 162 11.22 -10.37 5.94
CA LEU A 162 11.70 -9.82 7.21
C LEU A 162 10.56 -9.06 7.88
N GLY A 163 10.26 -9.42 9.11
CA GLY A 163 9.21 -8.80 9.91
C GLY A 163 7.93 -9.64 10.03
N ILE A 164 7.02 -9.15 10.85
CA ILE A 164 5.71 -9.73 11.13
C ILE A 164 4.87 -9.70 9.86
N SER A 165 4.13 -10.77 9.59
CA SER A 165 3.26 -10.93 8.41
C SER A 165 3.97 -10.87 7.06
N ALA A 166 5.29 -10.67 7.02
CA ALA A 166 6.02 -10.55 5.76
C ALA A 166 5.93 -11.84 4.93
N VAL A 167 5.83 -11.66 3.60
CA VAL A 167 5.72 -12.75 2.64
C VAL A 167 7.01 -12.89 1.85
N GLY A 168 7.58 -14.09 1.83
CA GLY A 168 8.76 -14.44 1.08
C GLY A 168 8.47 -15.41 -0.07
N SER A 169 9.40 -15.46 -1.03
CA SER A 169 9.39 -16.46 -2.09
C SER A 169 10.81 -16.88 -2.45
N ILE A 170 11.08 -18.18 -2.43
CA ILE A 170 12.39 -18.75 -2.77
C ILE A 170 12.15 -19.96 -3.65
N GLY A 171 12.56 -19.88 -4.92
CA GLY A 171 12.23 -20.93 -5.90
C GLY A 171 10.72 -21.13 -5.97
N PRO A 172 10.22 -22.36 -5.93
CA PRO A 172 8.80 -22.67 -6.01
C PRO A 172 8.06 -22.43 -4.68
N THR A 173 8.75 -22.04 -3.61
CA THR A 173 8.11 -21.89 -2.29
C THR A 173 7.67 -20.47 -2.02
N LEU A 174 6.43 -20.33 -1.52
CA LEU A 174 5.91 -19.11 -0.92
C LEU A 174 5.76 -19.34 0.58
N ASN A 175 6.13 -18.35 1.38
CA ASN A 175 6.01 -18.44 2.83
C ASN A 175 5.53 -17.12 3.42
N GLN A 176 4.88 -17.19 4.59
CA GLN A 176 4.47 -16.03 5.36
C GLN A 176 4.90 -16.17 6.81
N ASN A 177 5.47 -15.12 7.36
CA ASN A 177 5.82 -15.05 8.76
C ASN A 177 4.59 -14.92 9.65
N HIS A 178 4.73 -15.26 10.95
CA HIS A 178 3.69 -15.09 11.95
C HIS A 178 3.17 -13.65 11.96
N CYS A 179 1.84 -13.51 12.02
CA CYS A 179 1.16 -12.22 12.13
C CYS A 179 1.11 -11.71 13.58
N ASP A 180 1.24 -12.62 14.54
CA ASP A 180 1.28 -12.30 15.95
C ASP A 180 2.69 -11.93 16.41
N PHE A 181 2.80 -10.80 17.11
CA PHE A 181 4.07 -10.25 17.57
C PHE A 181 4.82 -11.23 18.50
N LEU A 182 4.12 -11.79 19.48
CA LEU A 182 4.75 -12.67 20.48
C LEU A 182 5.26 -13.97 19.83
N GLN A 183 4.46 -14.57 18.94
CA GLN A 183 4.86 -15.78 18.24
C GLN A 183 6.04 -15.54 17.31
N TYR A 184 6.06 -14.42 16.59
CA TYR A 184 7.16 -14.03 15.71
C TYR A 184 8.47 -13.93 16.48
N TYR A 185 8.51 -13.15 17.56
CA TYR A 185 9.73 -12.95 18.35
C TYR A 185 10.14 -14.20 19.12
N ASN A 186 9.19 -14.96 19.66
CA ASN A 186 9.50 -16.24 20.33
C ASN A 186 10.26 -17.21 19.40
N LYS A 187 9.85 -17.30 18.13
CA LYS A 187 10.56 -18.12 17.14
C LYS A 187 12.00 -17.63 16.93
N LEU A 188 12.17 -16.33 16.78
CA LEU A 188 13.50 -15.73 16.57
C LEU A 188 14.45 -15.95 17.76
N GLU A 189 13.94 -15.81 18.99
CA GLU A 189 14.72 -16.05 20.22
C GLU A 189 15.22 -17.50 20.32
N HIS A 190 14.48 -18.44 19.73
CA HIS A 190 14.88 -19.84 19.66
C HIS A 190 15.65 -20.21 18.37
N ASN A 191 16.08 -19.21 17.56
CA ASN A 191 16.75 -19.41 16.28
C ASN A 191 15.93 -20.26 15.27
N ILE A 192 14.61 -20.15 15.33
CA ILE A 192 13.68 -20.81 14.41
C ILE A 192 13.13 -19.76 13.44
N LEU A 193 13.02 -20.11 12.14
CA LEU A 193 12.38 -19.24 11.17
C LEU A 193 10.92 -18.99 11.59
N PRO A 194 10.48 -17.73 11.64
CA PRO A 194 9.17 -17.36 12.15
C PRO A 194 8.05 -17.58 11.11
N ILE A 195 8.15 -18.63 10.31
CA ILE A 195 7.19 -18.98 9.27
C ILE A 195 5.94 -19.59 9.91
N MET A 196 4.78 -19.07 9.57
CA MET A 196 3.47 -19.56 10.00
C MET A 196 2.86 -20.48 8.94
N HIS A 197 2.95 -20.08 7.68
CA HIS A 197 2.42 -20.83 6.54
C HIS A 197 3.43 -20.88 5.41
N GLY A 198 3.40 -21.94 4.64
CA GLY A 198 4.17 -22.09 3.42
C GLY A 198 3.42 -22.97 2.42
N ILE A 199 3.65 -22.73 1.15
CA ILE A 199 3.16 -23.53 0.05
C ILE A 199 4.30 -23.75 -0.94
N GLU A 200 4.41 -24.93 -1.49
CA GLU A 200 5.27 -25.23 -2.62
C GLU A 200 4.42 -25.32 -3.88
N LEU A 201 4.76 -24.48 -4.86
CA LEU A 201 4.09 -24.46 -6.15
C LEU A 201 4.54 -25.65 -6.98
N SER A 202 3.62 -26.29 -7.67
CA SER A 202 3.89 -27.33 -8.65
C SER A 202 4.26 -26.72 -10.01
N ALA A 203 4.64 -27.56 -10.96
CA ALA A 203 4.92 -27.09 -12.32
C ALA A 203 3.67 -26.58 -13.08
N ASP A 204 2.48 -26.86 -12.56
CA ASP A 204 1.20 -26.49 -13.15
C ASP A 204 0.62 -25.19 -12.55
N ASP A 205 1.25 -24.64 -11.47
CA ASP A 205 0.87 -23.39 -10.82
C ASP A 205 1.60 -22.17 -11.43
#